data_ebf707f86dd541af3b93a9141f8c082f
#
_entry.id   ebf707f86dd541af3b93a9141f8c082f
#
_cell.length_a   1.000
_cell.length_b   1.000
_cell.length_c   1.000
_cell.angle_alpha   90.00
_cell.angle_beta   90.00
_cell.angle_gamma   90.00
#
_symmetry.space_group_name_H-M   'P 1'
#
loop_
_entity.id
_entity.type
_entity.pdbx_description
1 polymer ?
#
loop_
_entity_poly.entity_id
_entity_poly.type
_entity_poly.pdbx_seq_one_letter_code
_entity_poly.pdbx_strand_id
1 'polypeptide(L)'
;MIRCFDSDDIQNVNPSVDPIRDLEIIETEMMLADLESIQKRWEKNNKKNIEEEQLEILKIASECINNDKDFMVLKSQFEKKKLNQRRLLTIKPKIFVCNVDEQSVQDGNQYTKKFIDKYGDRNALIVSADIENQINQLEINEKKNYMEMIGLKETGLNLLIKKGYSILELDTYFTSGPEETRAWTIQKNCTAPKAAGEIHTDFEKGFIRAETVSYEDFVANEGWVNSKKKKKMRLE
;
A
#
# COMPACT_ATOMS: atom_id res chain seq x y z
N MET A 1 -9.38 -4.30 5.44
CA MET A 1 -10.02 -3.49 6.51
C MET A 1 -10.50 -4.46 7.58
N ILE A 2 -10.29 -4.14 8.85
CA ILE A 2 -10.58 -5.00 10.01
C ILE A 2 -11.54 -4.24 10.91
N ARG A 3 -12.60 -4.90 11.38
CA ARG A 3 -13.58 -4.30 12.29
C ARG A 3 -12.99 -4.23 13.70
N CYS A 4 -12.96 -3.03 14.27
CA CYS A 4 -12.46 -2.73 15.61
C CYS A 4 -13.48 -1.90 16.42
N PHE A 5 -14.78 -2.17 16.28
CA PHE A 5 -15.85 -1.48 17.01
C PHE A 5 -17.04 -2.41 17.20
N ASP A 6 -17.77 -2.22 18.30
CA ASP A 6 -19.04 -2.88 18.55
C ASP A 6 -20.19 -2.09 17.92
N SER A 7 -21.19 -2.77 17.38
CA SER A 7 -22.44 -2.18 16.88
C SER A 7 -23.52 -3.25 16.83
N ASP A 8 -24.67 -2.92 17.36
CA ASP A 8 -25.86 -3.77 17.32
C ASP A 8 -26.54 -3.71 15.93
N ASP A 9 -26.36 -2.60 15.20
CA ASP A 9 -27.01 -2.37 13.91
C ASP A 9 -26.26 -3.03 12.74
N ILE A 10 -24.95 -3.28 12.91
CA ILE A 10 -24.10 -3.85 11.87
C ILE A 10 -23.83 -5.32 12.18
N GLN A 11 -24.46 -6.21 11.42
CA GLN A 11 -24.26 -7.65 11.57
C GLN A 11 -22.78 -8.02 11.36
N ASN A 12 -22.29 -8.90 12.20
CA ASN A 12 -21.00 -9.54 12.04
C ASN A 12 -21.18 -11.02 11.72
N VAL A 13 -20.27 -11.60 10.94
CA VAL A 13 -20.28 -13.05 10.65
C VAL A 13 -20.08 -13.86 11.95
N ASN A 14 -19.25 -13.35 12.83
CA ASN A 14 -18.99 -13.93 14.14
C ASN A 14 -19.75 -13.15 15.23
N PRO A 15 -20.21 -13.81 16.31
CA PRO A 15 -21.00 -13.17 17.37
C PRO A 15 -20.23 -12.13 18.19
N SER A 16 -18.89 -12.14 18.15
CA SER A 16 -18.03 -11.20 18.86
C SER A 16 -17.06 -10.52 17.92
N VAL A 17 -16.71 -9.26 18.22
CA VAL A 17 -15.66 -8.52 17.52
C VAL A 17 -14.28 -8.99 18.02
N ASP A 18 -13.49 -9.55 17.12
CA ASP A 18 -12.12 -9.98 17.39
C ASP A 18 -11.24 -9.74 16.15
N PRO A 19 -10.55 -8.60 16.09
CA PRO A 19 -9.74 -8.22 14.92
C PRO A 19 -8.56 -9.16 14.67
N ILE A 20 -8.06 -9.85 15.70
CA ILE A 20 -6.96 -10.80 15.58
C ILE A 20 -7.44 -12.07 14.89
N ARG A 21 -8.52 -12.67 15.41
CA ARG A 21 -9.16 -13.85 14.80
C ARG A 21 -9.58 -13.57 13.36
N ASP A 22 -10.18 -12.42 13.10
CA ASP A 22 -10.68 -12.08 11.77
C ASP A 22 -9.53 -11.92 10.76
N LEU A 23 -8.37 -11.37 11.20
CA LEU A 23 -7.17 -11.35 10.35
C LEU A 23 -6.60 -12.76 10.10
N GLU A 24 -6.53 -13.61 11.13
CA GLU A 24 -6.02 -15.00 10.99
C GLU A 24 -6.87 -15.82 10.01
N ILE A 25 -8.20 -15.63 10.03
CA ILE A 25 -9.11 -16.24 9.05
C ILE A 25 -8.78 -15.77 7.63
N ILE A 26 -8.66 -14.45 7.42
CA ILE A 26 -8.33 -13.87 6.11
C ILE A 26 -6.96 -14.35 5.62
N GLU A 27 -5.96 -14.43 6.49
CA GLU A 27 -4.64 -14.94 6.13
C GLU A 27 -4.66 -16.40 5.72
N THR A 28 -5.45 -17.21 6.41
CA THR A 28 -5.67 -18.61 6.05
C THR A 28 -6.36 -18.74 4.70
N GLU A 29 -7.41 -17.96 4.44
CA GLU A 29 -8.09 -17.94 3.14
C GLU A 29 -7.16 -17.51 2.00
N MET A 30 -6.31 -16.51 2.22
CA MET A 30 -5.31 -16.09 1.24
C MET A 30 -4.28 -17.19 0.96
N MET A 31 -3.84 -17.93 1.98
CA MET A 31 -2.96 -19.08 1.81
C MET A 31 -3.62 -20.17 0.97
N LEU A 32 -4.86 -20.53 1.27
CA LEU A 32 -5.61 -21.53 0.52
C LEU A 32 -5.81 -21.12 -0.95
N ALA A 33 -6.11 -19.84 -1.22
CA ALA A 33 -6.23 -19.31 -2.57
C ALA A 33 -4.89 -19.38 -3.33
N ASP A 34 -3.78 -19.08 -2.68
CA ASP A 34 -2.44 -19.22 -3.27
C ASP A 34 -2.11 -20.65 -3.60
N LEU A 35 -2.42 -21.61 -2.71
CA LEU A 35 -2.25 -23.04 -2.97
C LEU A 35 -3.06 -23.49 -4.18
N GLU A 36 -4.34 -23.15 -4.23
CA GLU A 36 -5.20 -23.53 -5.36
C GLU A 36 -4.66 -22.95 -6.68
N SER A 37 -4.20 -21.69 -6.65
CA SER A 37 -3.56 -21.03 -7.79
C SER A 37 -2.30 -21.74 -8.25
N ILE A 38 -1.47 -22.22 -7.32
CA ILE A 38 -0.25 -22.97 -7.61
C ILE A 38 -0.61 -24.35 -8.16
N GLN A 39 -1.55 -25.08 -7.56
CA GLN A 39 -1.99 -26.39 -8.02
C GLN A 39 -2.57 -26.34 -9.44
N LYS A 40 -3.45 -25.37 -9.73
CA LYS A 40 -4.01 -25.19 -11.09
C LYS A 40 -2.94 -24.94 -12.16
N ARG A 41 -1.88 -24.21 -11.81
CA ARG A 41 -0.74 -24.00 -12.72
C ARG A 41 0.07 -25.28 -12.92
N TRP A 42 0.27 -26.03 -11.84
CA TRP A 42 0.91 -27.35 -11.88
C TRP A 42 0.18 -28.28 -12.84
N GLU A 43 -1.12 -28.45 -12.71
CA GLU A 43 -1.93 -29.33 -13.56
C GLU A 43 -1.91 -28.93 -15.03
N LYS A 44 -1.92 -27.60 -15.32
CA LYS A 44 -1.83 -27.09 -16.68
C LYS A 44 -0.46 -27.30 -17.33
N ASN A 45 0.60 -27.23 -16.52
CA ASN A 45 2.00 -27.32 -17.01
C ASN A 45 2.54 -28.75 -17.03
N ASN A 46 1.84 -29.73 -16.45
CA ASN A 46 2.24 -31.13 -16.42
C ASN A 46 2.45 -31.78 -17.79
N LYS A 47 2.23 -31.05 -18.88
CA LYS A 47 2.51 -31.49 -20.26
C LYS A 47 3.84 -30.99 -20.85
N LYS A 48 4.51 -30.02 -20.24
CA LYS A 48 5.84 -29.53 -20.69
C LYS A 48 6.57 -28.79 -19.56
N ASN A 49 7.72 -29.33 -19.13
CA ASN A 49 8.78 -28.72 -18.31
C ASN A 49 8.31 -27.73 -17.22
N ILE A 50 8.10 -28.27 -16.02
CA ILE A 50 7.91 -27.46 -14.81
C ILE A 50 9.29 -26.88 -14.45
N GLU A 51 9.37 -25.57 -14.29
CA GLU A 51 10.56 -24.96 -13.70
C GLU A 51 10.75 -25.49 -12.27
N GLU A 52 11.95 -25.93 -11.93
CA GLU A 52 12.31 -26.44 -10.59
C GLU A 52 11.86 -25.49 -9.46
N GLU A 53 11.86 -24.20 -9.74
CA GLU A 53 11.39 -23.13 -8.86
C GLU A 53 9.92 -23.31 -8.45
N GLN A 54 9.04 -23.68 -9.37
CA GLN A 54 7.61 -23.86 -9.06
C GLN A 54 7.35 -25.11 -8.21
N LEU A 55 8.12 -26.18 -8.45
CA LEU A 55 8.12 -27.38 -7.61
C LEU A 55 8.51 -27.08 -6.17
N GLU A 56 9.50 -26.26 -6.00
CA GLU A 56 10.02 -25.88 -4.70
C GLU A 56 9.04 -25.00 -3.92
N ILE A 57 8.37 -24.03 -4.59
CA ILE A 57 7.30 -23.22 -4.02
C ILE A 57 6.17 -24.10 -3.48
N LEU A 58 5.74 -25.10 -4.25
CA LEU A 58 4.68 -26.03 -3.85
C LEU A 58 5.07 -26.88 -2.63
N LYS A 59 6.28 -27.43 -2.62
CA LYS A 59 6.77 -28.23 -1.50
C LYS A 59 6.80 -27.43 -0.21
N ILE A 60 7.37 -26.21 -0.26
CA ILE A 60 7.46 -25.32 0.89
C ILE A 60 6.07 -24.91 1.38
N ALA A 61 5.16 -24.55 0.46
CA ALA A 61 3.79 -24.17 0.81
C ALA A 61 3.03 -25.33 1.44
N SER A 62 3.09 -26.54 0.87
CA SER A 62 2.42 -27.72 1.41
C SER A 62 2.98 -28.15 2.78
N GLU A 63 4.29 -28.06 2.99
CA GLU A 63 4.92 -28.34 4.27
C GLU A 63 4.52 -27.34 5.37
N CYS A 64 4.39 -26.06 5.03
CA CYS A 64 3.97 -25.05 5.99
C CYS A 64 2.52 -25.24 6.42
N ILE A 65 1.62 -25.57 5.49
CA ILE A 65 0.20 -25.78 5.79
C ILE A 65 -0.02 -27.08 6.57
N ASN A 66 0.62 -28.17 6.16
CA ASN A 66 0.47 -29.46 6.85
C ASN A 66 1.05 -29.46 8.28
N ASN A 67 1.89 -28.52 8.62
CA ASN A 67 2.55 -28.42 9.93
C ASN A 67 2.11 -27.21 10.76
N ASP A 68 1.01 -26.54 10.42
CA ASP A 68 0.53 -25.31 11.09
C ASP A 68 1.63 -24.26 11.33
N LYS A 69 2.60 -24.18 10.42
CA LYS A 69 3.71 -23.23 10.55
C LYS A 69 3.24 -21.83 10.20
N ASP A 70 3.68 -20.88 11.02
CA ASP A 70 3.40 -19.46 10.87
C ASP A 70 3.78 -19.00 9.44
N PHE A 71 2.89 -18.21 8.85
CA PHE A 71 3.06 -17.56 7.55
C PHE A 71 4.39 -16.80 7.41
N MET A 72 4.91 -16.22 8.50
CA MET A 72 6.21 -15.53 8.51
C MET A 72 7.37 -16.47 8.15
N VAL A 73 7.25 -17.76 8.48
CA VAL A 73 8.23 -18.77 8.09
C VAL A 73 8.21 -19.02 6.59
N LEU A 74 7.01 -19.09 5.99
CA LEU A 74 6.84 -19.25 4.55
C LEU A 74 7.48 -18.07 3.79
N LYS A 75 7.15 -16.84 4.20
CA LYS A 75 7.72 -15.63 3.62
C LYS A 75 9.24 -15.60 3.71
N SER A 76 9.79 -15.91 4.87
CA SER A 76 11.25 -15.95 5.08
C SER A 76 11.93 -16.99 4.21
N GLN A 77 11.33 -18.18 3.98
CA GLN A 77 11.89 -19.21 3.11
C GLN A 77 11.86 -18.79 1.63
N PHE A 78 10.78 -18.15 1.18
CA PHE A 78 10.70 -17.63 -0.18
C PHE A 78 11.70 -16.51 -0.44
N GLU A 79 11.85 -15.58 0.49
CA GLU A 79 12.84 -14.49 0.40
C GLU A 79 14.28 -15.04 0.31
N LYS A 80 14.62 -16.02 1.14
CA LYS A 80 15.94 -16.67 1.12
C LYS A 80 16.26 -17.33 -0.22
N LYS A 81 15.26 -17.88 -0.90
CA LYS A 81 15.43 -18.61 -2.16
C LYS A 81 15.26 -17.72 -3.40
N LYS A 82 15.01 -16.40 -3.25
CA LYS A 82 14.79 -15.44 -4.34
C LYS A 82 13.74 -15.89 -5.37
N LEU A 83 12.74 -16.64 -4.91
CA LEU A 83 11.68 -17.17 -5.77
C LEU A 83 10.80 -16.03 -6.33
N ASN A 84 10.34 -16.17 -7.56
CA ASN A 84 9.50 -15.14 -8.20
C ASN A 84 8.08 -15.11 -7.63
N GLN A 85 7.89 -14.28 -6.61
CA GLN A 85 6.74 -14.28 -5.70
C GLN A 85 5.60 -13.37 -6.14
N ARG A 86 5.74 -12.61 -7.24
CA ARG A 86 4.83 -11.53 -7.66
C ARG A 86 3.36 -11.92 -7.83
N ARG A 87 3.04 -13.22 -7.83
CA ARG A 87 1.68 -13.73 -8.07
C ARG A 87 0.99 -14.30 -6.83
N LEU A 88 1.66 -14.38 -5.69
CA LEU A 88 1.07 -14.87 -4.45
C LEU A 88 0.49 -13.70 -3.63
N LEU A 89 -0.71 -13.91 -3.10
CA LEU A 89 -1.42 -12.92 -2.28
C LEU A 89 -0.74 -12.73 -0.93
N THR A 90 -0.33 -13.85 -0.34
CA THR A 90 0.23 -13.91 1.01
C THR A 90 1.54 -13.14 1.17
N ILE A 91 2.31 -13.00 0.09
CA ILE A 91 3.65 -12.35 0.11
C ILE A 91 3.56 -10.85 -0.15
N LYS A 92 2.45 -10.37 -0.69
CA LYS A 92 2.27 -8.94 -0.93
C LYS A 92 2.34 -8.15 0.36
N PRO A 93 2.98 -6.96 0.33
CA PRO A 93 2.96 -6.08 1.49
C PRO A 93 1.52 -5.72 1.85
N LYS A 94 1.21 -5.68 3.16
CA LYS A 94 -0.14 -5.49 3.69
C LYS A 94 -0.23 -4.19 4.48
N ILE A 95 -1.34 -3.49 4.35
CA ILE A 95 -1.76 -2.39 5.22
C ILE A 95 -2.99 -2.85 5.98
N PHE A 96 -2.97 -2.73 7.29
CA PHE A 96 -4.08 -3.06 8.16
C PHE A 96 -4.87 -1.79 8.48
N VAL A 97 -6.09 -1.70 7.97
CA VAL A 97 -6.99 -0.59 8.26
C VAL A 97 -7.94 -1.05 9.36
N CYS A 98 -7.70 -0.60 10.58
CA CYS A 98 -8.53 -0.82 11.75
C CYS A 98 -9.68 0.17 11.71
N ASN A 99 -10.88 -0.29 11.31
CA ASN A 99 -12.08 0.52 11.28
C ASN A 99 -12.67 0.60 12.69
N VAL A 100 -12.78 1.82 13.21
CA VAL A 100 -13.27 2.12 14.56
C VAL A 100 -14.55 2.97 14.51
N ASP A 101 -15.25 3.07 15.64
CA ASP A 101 -16.30 4.06 15.84
C ASP A 101 -15.75 5.50 15.84
N GLU A 102 -16.64 6.49 15.77
CA GLU A 102 -16.27 7.91 15.68
C GLU A 102 -15.47 8.38 16.92
N GLN A 103 -15.80 7.87 18.11
CA GLN A 103 -15.15 8.28 19.35
C GLN A 103 -13.70 7.77 19.47
N SER A 104 -13.40 6.69 18.79
CA SER A 104 -12.10 6.01 18.84
C SER A 104 -11.12 6.41 17.73
N VAL A 105 -11.48 7.37 16.86
CA VAL A 105 -10.68 7.68 15.67
C VAL A 105 -9.33 8.31 15.99
N GLN A 106 -9.21 9.05 17.09
CA GLN A 106 -7.96 9.71 17.49
C GLN A 106 -6.98 8.73 18.18
N ASP A 107 -7.45 8.07 19.22
CA ASP A 107 -6.59 7.32 20.15
C ASP A 107 -6.74 5.81 20.02
N GLY A 108 -7.67 5.36 19.16
CA GLY A 108 -8.04 3.97 19.05
C GLY A 108 -8.83 3.49 20.27
N ASN A 109 -9.01 2.18 20.36
CA ASN A 109 -9.73 1.52 21.46
C ASN A 109 -9.05 0.22 21.89
N GLN A 110 -9.70 -0.56 22.75
CA GLN A 110 -9.16 -1.83 23.22
C GLN A 110 -8.84 -2.83 22.10
N TYR A 111 -9.60 -2.81 21.00
CA TYR A 111 -9.40 -3.70 19.86
C TYR A 111 -8.18 -3.31 19.06
N THR A 112 -8.02 -2.02 18.78
CA THR A 112 -6.85 -1.50 18.06
C THR A 112 -5.56 -1.67 18.87
N LYS A 113 -5.60 -1.47 20.19
CA LYS A 113 -4.45 -1.71 21.07
C LYS A 113 -4.01 -3.16 21.03
N LYS A 114 -4.92 -4.12 21.25
CA LYS A 114 -4.62 -5.55 21.16
C LYS A 114 -4.06 -5.95 19.80
N PHE A 115 -4.60 -5.36 18.72
CA PHE A 115 -4.15 -5.62 17.36
C PHE A 115 -2.72 -5.11 17.14
N ILE A 116 -2.44 -3.87 17.54
CA ILE A 116 -1.13 -3.23 17.41
C ILE A 116 -0.07 -3.94 18.28
N ASP A 117 -0.43 -4.37 19.48
CA ASP A 117 0.46 -5.12 20.36
C ASP A 117 0.92 -6.44 19.72
N LYS A 118 0.05 -7.10 18.96
CA LYS A 118 0.37 -8.37 18.27
C LYS A 118 1.09 -8.19 16.94
N TYR A 119 0.65 -7.25 16.09
CA TYR A 119 1.13 -7.11 14.71
C TYR A 119 2.01 -5.89 14.46
N GLY A 120 2.14 -5.02 15.47
CA GLY A 120 2.89 -3.77 15.39
C GLY A 120 2.10 -2.63 14.73
N ASP A 121 2.56 -1.41 14.93
CA ASP A 121 1.95 -0.18 14.42
C ASP A 121 2.40 0.18 13.00
N ARG A 122 3.53 -0.38 12.56
CA ARG A 122 4.21 0.01 11.31
C ARG A 122 3.29 0.03 10.09
N ASN A 123 2.36 -0.94 9.98
CA ASN A 123 1.45 -1.08 8.84
C ASN A 123 -0.03 -0.98 9.26
N ALA A 124 -0.32 -0.59 10.49
CA ALA A 124 -1.67 -0.35 10.98
C ALA A 124 -2.07 1.12 10.77
N LEU A 125 -3.33 1.34 10.41
CA LEU A 125 -3.98 2.65 10.36
C LEU A 125 -5.30 2.56 11.11
N ILE A 126 -5.58 3.55 11.94
CA ILE A 126 -6.87 3.70 12.62
C ILE A 126 -7.70 4.67 11.77
N VAL A 127 -8.88 4.25 11.35
CA VAL A 127 -9.78 5.01 10.47
C VAL A 127 -11.21 4.78 10.91
N SER A 128 -12.06 5.80 10.88
CA SER A 128 -13.50 5.62 10.99
C SER A 128 -14.14 5.83 9.61
N ALA A 129 -14.76 4.79 9.08
CA ALA A 129 -15.43 4.85 7.78
C ALA A 129 -16.61 5.85 7.79
N ASP A 130 -17.27 6.00 8.94
CA ASP A 130 -18.38 6.95 9.10
C ASP A 130 -17.88 8.39 9.04
N ILE A 131 -16.80 8.71 9.74
CA ILE A 131 -16.16 10.03 9.66
C ILE A 131 -15.68 10.32 8.25
N GLU A 132 -15.03 9.37 7.56
CA GLU A 132 -14.61 9.56 6.17
C GLU A 132 -15.80 9.85 5.25
N ASN A 133 -16.92 9.15 5.45
CA ASN A 133 -18.14 9.41 4.69
C ASN A 133 -18.71 10.81 4.97
N GLN A 134 -18.76 11.23 6.23
CA GLN A 134 -19.20 12.57 6.61
C GLN A 134 -18.30 13.65 5.99
N ILE A 135 -16.98 13.51 6.09
CA ILE A 135 -16.02 14.44 5.47
C ILE A 135 -16.23 14.54 3.96
N ASN A 136 -16.51 13.42 3.29
CA ASN A 136 -16.70 13.42 1.83
C ASN A 136 -17.96 14.18 1.38
N GLN A 137 -18.96 14.28 2.23
CA GLN A 137 -20.22 15.01 1.94
C GLN A 137 -20.11 16.51 2.19
N LEU A 138 -19.08 17.00 2.89
CA LEU A 138 -18.88 18.40 3.21
C LEU A 138 -18.24 19.18 2.05
N GLU A 139 -18.54 20.48 1.99
CA GLU A 139 -17.85 21.42 1.12
C GLU A 139 -16.39 21.63 1.57
N ILE A 140 -15.51 22.03 0.63
CA ILE A 140 -14.05 22.12 0.87
C ILE A 140 -13.71 22.96 2.11
N ASN A 141 -14.40 24.07 2.31
CA ASN A 141 -14.16 24.98 3.44
C ASN A 141 -14.64 24.39 4.78
N GLU A 142 -15.67 23.56 4.75
CA GLU A 142 -16.24 22.92 5.93
C GLU A 142 -15.42 21.71 6.39
N LYS A 143 -14.80 20.99 5.43
CA LYS A 143 -13.94 19.83 5.72
C LYS A 143 -12.87 20.15 6.74
N LYS A 144 -12.18 21.29 6.55
CA LYS A 144 -11.08 21.68 7.44
C LYS A 144 -11.59 21.96 8.86
N ASN A 145 -12.67 22.73 8.98
CA ASN A 145 -13.26 23.06 10.27
C ASN A 145 -13.76 21.80 11.01
N TYR A 146 -14.39 20.89 10.27
CA TYR A 146 -14.88 19.62 10.82
C TYR A 146 -13.72 18.77 11.33
N MET A 147 -12.66 18.61 10.53
CA MET A 147 -11.47 17.87 10.93
C MET A 147 -10.79 18.45 12.17
N GLU A 148 -10.68 19.79 12.26
CA GLU A 148 -10.14 20.47 13.44
C GLU A 148 -11.02 20.24 14.68
N MET A 149 -12.35 20.25 14.52
CA MET A 149 -13.31 20.00 15.60
C MET A 149 -13.17 18.58 16.17
N ILE A 150 -12.97 17.58 15.30
CA ILE A 150 -12.78 16.19 15.71
C ILE A 150 -11.31 15.83 15.97
N GLY A 151 -10.39 16.81 15.93
CA GLY A 151 -8.96 16.65 16.25
C GLY A 151 -8.15 15.85 15.23
N LEU A 152 -8.62 15.71 14.00
CA LEU A 152 -7.89 15.03 12.93
C LEU A 152 -7.03 16.00 12.13
N LYS A 153 -5.76 15.71 11.97
CA LYS A 153 -4.82 16.49 11.14
C LYS A 153 -5.00 16.23 9.65
N GLU A 154 -5.38 15.04 9.28
CA GLU A 154 -5.62 14.61 7.91
C GLU A 154 -6.63 13.46 7.86
N THR A 155 -7.23 13.22 6.70
CA THR A 155 -8.22 12.16 6.50
C THR A 155 -7.57 10.78 6.52
N GLY A 156 -8.31 9.76 6.90
CA GLY A 156 -7.87 8.36 6.85
C GLY A 156 -7.53 7.93 5.42
N LEU A 157 -8.24 8.46 4.41
CA LEU A 157 -7.92 8.24 3.00
C LEU A 157 -6.52 8.78 2.65
N ASN A 158 -6.17 9.98 3.08
CA ASN A 158 -4.83 10.54 2.84
C ASN A 158 -3.74 9.73 3.54
N LEU A 159 -3.99 9.30 4.78
CA LEU A 159 -3.08 8.39 5.50
C LEU A 159 -2.90 7.07 4.75
N LEU A 160 -3.98 6.49 4.23
CA LEU A 160 -3.93 5.25 3.45
C LEU A 160 -3.12 5.42 2.16
N ILE A 161 -3.31 6.51 1.42
CA ILE A 161 -2.55 6.82 0.21
C ILE A 161 -1.05 6.95 0.53
N LYS A 162 -0.70 7.76 1.54
CA LYS A 162 0.71 7.93 1.97
C LYS A 162 1.34 6.59 2.38
N LYS A 163 0.59 5.78 3.10
CA LYS A 163 1.05 4.45 3.53
C LYS A 163 1.24 3.51 2.34
N GLY A 164 0.31 3.55 1.36
CA GLY A 164 0.41 2.79 0.12
C GLY A 164 1.67 3.14 -0.67
N TYR A 165 1.94 4.42 -0.87
CA TYR A 165 3.17 4.90 -1.51
C TYR A 165 4.42 4.43 -0.75
N SER A 166 4.40 4.56 0.58
CA SER A 166 5.53 4.13 1.41
C SER A 166 5.82 2.64 1.33
N ILE A 167 4.78 1.79 1.41
CA ILE A 167 4.94 0.33 1.44
C ILE A 167 5.30 -0.24 0.07
N LEU A 168 4.90 0.44 -1.01
CA LEU A 168 5.22 0.09 -2.39
C LEU A 168 6.52 0.76 -2.88
N GLU A 169 7.17 1.54 -2.01
CA GLU A 169 8.38 2.31 -2.33
C GLU A 169 8.20 3.19 -3.58
N LEU A 170 7.07 3.90 -3.63
CA LEU A 170 6.74 4.80 -4.72
C LEU A 170 7.07 6.25 -4.36
N ASP A 171 7.42 7.00 -5.39
CA ASP A 171 7.57 8.46 -5.37
C ASP A 171 6.76 9.08 -6.52
N THR A 172 6.59 10.41 -6.45
CA THR A 172 5.91 11.18 -7.49
C THR A 172 6.81 12.30 -7.97
N TYR A 173 6.88 12.48 -9.29
CA TYR A 173 7.42 13.69 -9.89
C TYR A 173 6.38 14.34 -10.81
N PHE A 174 6.57 15.62 -11.11
CA PHE A 174 5.68 16.38 -11.95
C PHE A 174 6.40 16.78 -13.25
N THR A 175 5.68 16.69 -14.35
CA THR A 175 6.03 17.44 -15.57
C THR A 175 5.17 18.67 -15.64
N SER A 176 5.76 19.80 -15.98
CA SER A 176 5.03 21.06 -16.13
C SER A 176 5.51 21.75 -17.39
N GLY A 177 4.58 22.02 -18.28
CA GLY A 177 4.76 22.72 -19.56
C GLY A 177 3.65 23.75 -19.80
N PRO A 178 3.67 24.44 -20.96
CA PRO A 178 2.64 25.41 -21.30
C PRO A 178 1.24 24.81 -21.46
N GLU A 179 1.17 23.56 -21.90
CA GLU A 179 -0.08 22.89 -22.23
C GLU A 179 -0.65 22.09 -21.05
N GLU A 180 0.20 21.40 -20.28
CA GLU A 180 -0.26 20.60 -19.15
C GLU A 180 0.75 20.54 -18.01
N THR A 181 0.21 20.27 -16.83
CA THR A 181 0.98 19.83 -15.65
C THR A 181 0.45 18.47 -15.21
N ARG A 182 1.34 17.47 -15.07
CA ARG A 182 0.96 16.10 -14.78
C ARG A 182 1.86 15.49 -13.73
N ALA A 183 1.26 14.67 -12.83
CA ALA A 183 1.96 13.85 -11.86
C ALA A 183 2.23 12.46 -12.43
N TRP A 184 3.43 11.94 -12.19
CA TRP A 184 3.88 10.62 -12.60
C TRP A 184 4.37 9.84 -11.40
N THR A 185 3.90 8.62 -11.27
CA THR A 185 4.31 7.72 -10.19
C THR A 185 5.50 6.88 -10.64
N ILE A 186 6.55 6.85 -9.83
CA ILE A 186 7.80 6.14 -10.11
C ILE A 186 8.21 5.28 -8.92
N GLN A 187 9.08 4.31 -9.16
CA GLN A 187 9.75 3.61 -8.08
C GLN A 187 10.74 4.54 -7.38
N LYS A 188 10.74 4.49 -6.06
CA LYS A 188 11.68 5.27 -5.25
C LYS A 188 13.12 4.97 -5.63
N ASN A 189 13.94 6.00 -5.71
CA ASN A 189 15.36 5.90 -6.12
C ASN A 189 15.57 5.37 -7.55
N CYS A 190 14.57 5.41 -8.44
CA CYS A 190 14.81 5.11 -9.84
C CYS A 190 15.69 6.17 -10.51
N THR A 191 16.40 5.80 -11.56
CA THR A 191 17.23 6.73 -12.34
C THR A 191 16.38 7.64 -13.23
N ALA A 192 16.89 8.81 -13.60
CA ALA A 192 16.19 9.77 -14.46
C ALA A 192 15.72 9.16 -15.81
N PRO A 193 16.48 8.31 -16.53
CA PRO A 193 15.97 7.62 -17.70
C PRO A 193 14.75 6.74 -17.43
N LYS A 194 14.77 5.99 -16.33
CA LYS A 194 13.61 5.15 -15.94
C LYS A 194 12.39 5.99 -15.58
N ALA A 195 12.59 7.11 -14.87
CA ALA A 195 11.51 8.04 -14.58
C ALA A 195 10.91 8.61 -15.87
N ALA A 196 11.73 9.00 -16.85
CA ALA A 196 11.27 9.44 -18.16
C ALA A 196 10.51 8.34 -18.92
N GLY A 197 10.87 7.07 -18.71
CA GLY A 197 10.20 5.90 -19.28
C GLY A 197 8.73 5.75 -18.85
N GLU A 198 8.36 6.24 -17.67
CA GLU A 198 6.96 6.25 -17.21
C GLU A 198 6.07 7.21 -18.05
N ILE A 199 6.66 8.22 -18.69
CA ILE A 199 5.96 9.08 -19.63
C ILE A 199 5.77 8.34 -20.97
N HIS A 200 6.86 7.83 -21.51
CA HIS A 200 6.88 7.04 -22.74
C HIS A 200 8.19 6.25 -22.85
N THR A 201 8.11 5.02 -23.36
CA THR A 201 9.28 4.14 -23.50
C THR A 201 10.40 4.72 -24.37
N ASP A 202 10.06 5.58 -25.34
CA ASP A 202 11.05 6.25 -26.18
C ASP A 202 11.87 7.30 -25.40
N PHE A 203 11.28 7.89 -24.35
CA PHE A 203 12.01 8.83 -23.49
C PHE A 203 13.03 8.11 -22.61
N GLU A 204 12.81 6.87 -22.23
CA GLU A 204 13.82 6.06 -21.56
C GLU A 204 15.00 5.77 -22.49
N LYS A 205 14.71 5.28 -23.71
CA LYS A 205 15.73 4.89 -24.70
C LYS A 205 16.54 6.07 -25.25
N GLY A 206 15.86 7.19 -25.45
CA GLY A 206 16.45 8.42 -25.99
C GLY A 206 16.88 9.44 -24.94
N PHE A 207 16.89 9.06 -23.66
CA PHE A 207 17.23 9.99 -22.57
C PHE A 207 18.64 10.52 -22.71
N ILE A 208 18.78 11.85 -22.71
CA ILE A 208 20.07 12.53 -22.73
C ILE A 208 20.26 13.30 -21.43
N ARG A 209 19.27 14.12 -21.05
CA ARG A 209 19.28 14.97 -19.86
C ARG A 209 17.89 15.50 -19.58
N ALA A 210 17.62 15.86 -18.31
CA ALA A 210 16.42 16.55 -17.90
C ALA A 210 16.78 17.81 -17.08
N GLU A 211 16.04 18.89 -17.29
CA GLU A 211 16.06 20.05 -16.40
C GLU A 211 15.09 19.81 -15.25
N THR A 212 15.59 19.80 -14.01
CA THR A 212 14.80 19.51 -12.81
C THR A 212 14.87 20.65 -11.81
N VAL A 213 13.82 20.77 -11.01
CA VAL A 213 13.74 21.70 -9.87
C VAL A 213 12.96 21.01 -8.75
N SER A 214 13.33 21.25 -7.48
CA SER A 214 12.55 20.70 -6.38
C SER A 214 11.15 21.31 -6.36
N TYR A 215 10.16 20.54 -5.90
CA TYR A 215 8.77 21.03 -5.80
C TYR A 215 8.68 22.31 -4.96
N GLU A 216 9.37 22.32 -3.81
CA GLU A 216 9.40 23.46 -2.89
C GLU A 216 10.00 24.71 -3.56
N ASP A 217 11.12 24.56 -4.26
CA ASP A 217 11.75 25.68 -4.99
C ASP A 217 10.87 26.16 -6.16
N PHE A 218 10.19 25.25 -6.85
CA PHE A 218 9.29 25.61 -7.94
C PHE A 218 8.12 26.45 -7.45
N VAL A 219 7.45 26.03 -6.37
CA VAL A 219 6.33 26.74 -5.76
C VAL A 219 6.78 28.06 -5.16
N ALA A 220 7.88 28.08 -4.38
CA ALA A 220 8.40 29.29 -3.74
C ALA A 220 8.89 30.36 -4.74
N ASN A 221 9.25 29.96 -5.96
CA ASN A 221 9.68 30.86 -7.02
C ASN A 221 8.61 31.11 -8.09
N GLU A 222 7.40 30.63 -7.90
CA GLU A 222 6.27 30.81 -8.81
C GLU A 222 6.57 30.33 -10.25
N GLY A 223 7.28 29.20 -10.38
CA GLY A 223 7.47 28.51 -11.64
C GLY A 223 8.88 28.51 -12.22
N TRP A 224 9.00 28.05 -13.47
CA TRP A 224 10.25 27.77 -14.16
C TRP A 224 11.18 28.96 -14.34
N VAL A 225 10.63 30.10 -14.80
CA VAL A 225 11.42 31.30 -15.15
C VAL A 225 12.18 31.84 -13.95
N ASN A 226 11.51 31.95 -12.82
CA ASN A 226 12.11 32.49 -11.61
C ASN A 226 13.06 31.47 -10.96
N SER A 227 12.72 30.18 -10.99
CA SER A 227 13.60 29.11 -10.50
C SER A 227 14.92 29.09 -11.28
N LYS A 228 14.87 29.30 -12.60
CA LYS A 228 16.08 29.42 -13.44
C LYS A 228 16.89 30.65 -13.09
N LYS A 229 16.27 31.82 -12.94
CA LYS A 229 16.96 33.06 -12.54
C LYS A 229 17.64 32.93 -11.20
N LYS A 230 17.04 32.23 -10.25
CA LYS A 230 17.59 31.99 -8.91
C LYS A 230 18.55 30.80 -8.83
N LYS A 231 18.94 30.20 -9.96
CA LYS A 231 19.86 29.07 -10.07
C LYS A 231 19.43 27.84 -9.25
N LYS A 232 18.11 27.58 -9.18
CA LYS A 232 17.53 26.44 -8.48
C LYS A 232 17.29 25.22 -9.40
N MET A 233 17.49 25.40 -10.70
CA MET A 233 17.41 24.31 -11.66
C MET A 233 18.71 23.52 -11.70
N ARG A 234 18.56 22.21 -11.86
CA ARG A 234 19.63 21.24 -12.02
C ARG A 234 19.48 20.52 -13.35
N LEU A 235 20.57 19.99 -13.86
CA LEU A 235 20.60 19.05 -14.99
C LEU A 235 20.90 17.66 -14.44
N GLU A 236 20.01 16.73 -14.73
CA GLU A 236 20.10 15.31 -14.36
C GLU A 236 20.39 14.46 -15.60
#